data_40e742a2465409771b2917b5b6d8a5cd
#
_entry.id   40e742a2465409771b2917b5b6d8a5cd
#
_cell.length_a   1.000
_cell.length_b   1.000
_cell.length_c   1.000
_cell.angle_alpha   90.00
_cell.angle_beta   90.00
_cell.angle_gamma   90.00
#
_symmetry.space_group_name_H-M   'P 1'
#
loop_
_entity.id
_entity.type
_entity.pdbx_description
1 polymer ?
#
loop_
_entity_poly.entity_id
_entity_poly.type
_entity_poly.pdbx_seq_one_letter_code
_entity_poly.pdbx_strand_id
1 'polypeptide(L)'
;MMALALALAACVSPLRAQDSLTALLRANAHPMQAAADGRLSGAGAELLIAAGRESQFFLIGEEHGVAEIPLVAAGLFRELAPHGYRHLAIETGDGLASALNRAILRDAGGDAYLAFLRDHFPGAPFYNWREDAAMLRAVVAAAGGRDDVLWGLDYDIMADRYALRRLRDIAPDPRARAAAETVIARADSAFAQALATQNPGLIMMFGGPRDVYAPLREAYAPAPGSEADRIIHLMEQTREINEYWITQQGYLSNLHRAQLNKRQFMRYLVEARERTGELPRVMLKFGWAHMTRGRTYTNVF
;
A
#
# COMPACT_ATOMS: atom_id res chain seq x y z
N MET A 1 -39.85 -6.28 -45.80
CA MET A 1 -38.58 -7.04 -45.82
C MET A 1 -37.32 -6.19 -45.63
N MET A 2 -37.38 -4.84 -45.52
CA MET A 2 -36.18 -4.01 -45.27
C MET A 2 -35.79 -3.80 -43.81
N ALA A 3 -36.68 -4.04 -42.83
CA ALA A 3 -36.40 -3.80 -41.42
C ALA A 3 -35.57 -4.93 -40.74
N LEU A 4 -35.51 -6.15 -41.31
CA LEU A 4 -34.80 -7.28 -40.76
C LEU A 4 -33.29 -7.26 -41.08
N ALA A 5 -32.87 -6.59 -42.12
CA ALA A 5 -31.47 -6.49 -42.53
C ALA A 5 -30.62 -5.49 -41.70
N LEU A 6 -31.27 -4.45 -41.13
CA LEU A 6 -30.60 -3.47 -40.27
C LEU A 6 -30.31 -3.99 -38.86
N ALA A 7 -31.12 -4.90 -38.35
CA ALA A 7 -30.93 -5.47 -36.99
C ALA A 7 -29.74 -6.46 -36.94
N LEU A 8 -29.45 -7.18 -38.03
CA LEU A 8 -28.29 -8.09 -38.07
C LEU A 8 -26.94 -7.36 -38.22
N ALA A 9 -26.89 -6.21 -38.82
CA ALA A 9 -25.65 -5.43 -38.96
C ALA A 9 -25.17 -4.80 -37.66
N ALA A 10 -26.09 -4.46 -36.74
CA ALA A 10 -25.74 -3.90 -35.42
C ALA A 10 -25.17 -4.94 -34.42
N CYS A 11 -25.47 -6.22 -34.59
CA CYS A 11 -24.98 -7.29 -33.71
C CYS A 11 -23.57 -7.80 -34.07
N VAL A 12 -23.06 -7.50 -35.26
CA VAL A 12 -21.75 -7.99 -35.71
C VAL A 12 -20.60 -7.03 -35.35
N SER A 13 -20.89 -5.77 -35.09
CA SER A 13 -19.88 -4.75 -34.79
C SER A 13 -19.10 -4.98 -33.49
N PRO A 14 -19.68 -5.35 -32.33
CA PRO A 14 -18.92 -5.55 -31.10
C PRO A 14 -17.99 -6.78 -31.15
N LEU A 15 -18.37 -7.86 -31.83
CA LEU A 15 -17.53 -9.04 -31.99
C LEU A 15 -16.27 -8.76 -32.80
N ARG A 16 -16.38 -8.01 -33.90
CA ARG A 16 -15.22 -7.62 -34.73
C ARG A 16 -14.26 -6.67 -34.00
N ALA A 17 -14.78 -5.78 -33.17
CA ALA A 17 -13.96 -4.87 -32.35
C ALA A 17 -13.17 -5.67 -31.28
N GLN A 18 -13.79 -6.66 -30.66
CA GLN A 18 -13.16 -7.53 -29.66
C GLN A 18 -12.10 -8.41 -30.29
N ASP A 19 -12.35 -8.96 -31.48
CA ASP A 19 -11.36 -9.75 -32.23
C ASP A 19 -10.15 -8.91 -32.63
N SER A 20 -10.36 -7.65 -33.06
CA SER A 20 -9.27 -6.74 -33.40
C SER A 20 -8.44 -6.31 -32.19
N LEU A 21 -9.06 -6.08 -31.03
CA LEU A 21 -8.35 -5.78 -29.79
C LEU A 21 -7.53 -6.98 -29.32
N THR A 22 -8.10 -8.19 -29.32
CA THR A 22 -7.40 -9.42 -28.96
C THR A 22 -6.20 -9.67 -29.87
N ALA A 23 -6.34 -9.46 -31.19
CA ALA A 23 -5.24 -9.59 -32.12
C ALA A 23 -4.14 -8.55 -31.88
N LEU A 24 -4.51 -7.30 -31.59
CA LEU A 24 -3.57 -6.24 -31.24
C LEU A 24 -2.79 -6.56 -29.95
N LEU A 25 -3.48 -7.03 -28.92
CA LEU A 25 -2.85 -7.44 -27.65
C LEU A 25 -1.87 -8.60 -27.85
N ARG A 26 -2.25 -9.61 -28.64
CA ARG A 26 -1.36 -10.74 -28.97
C ARG A 26 -0.14 -10.30 -29.77
N ALA A 27 -0.30 -9.40 -30.73
CA ALA A 27 0.80 -8.89 -31.54
C ALA A 27 1.81 -8.05 -30.73
N ASN A 28 1.39 -7.49 -29.61
CA ASN A 28 2.22 -6.68 -28.71
C ASN A 28 2.53 -7.37 -27.38
N ALA A 29 2.28 -8.66 -27.26
CA ALA A 29 2.64 -9.45 -26.08
C ALA A 29 4.14 -9.73 -26.04
N HIS A 30 4.77 -9.38 -24.92
CA HIS A 30 6.18 -9.66 -24.67
C HIS A 30 6.30 -10.72 -23.57
N PRO A 31 6.68 -11.98 -23.88
CA PRO A 31 6.81 -13.04 -22.90
C PRO A 31 7.83 -12.67 -21.82
N MET A 32 7.50 -12.99 -20.57
CA MET A 32 8.39 -12.83 -19.42
C MET A 32 8.30 -14.04 -18.52
N GLN A 33 9.41 -14.44 -17.93
CA GLN A 33 9.50 -15.49 -16.92
C GLN A 33 10.16 -14.94 -15.67
N ALA A 34 9.62 -15.31 -14.52
CA ALA A 34 10.23 -15.07 -13.21
C ALA A 34 10.61 -16.43 -12.62
N ALA A 35 11.90 -16.68 -12.42
CA ALA A 35 12.39 -17.87 -11.76
C ALA A 35 12.15 -17.78 -10.24
N ALA A 36 12.18 -18.93 -9.55
CA ALA A 36 11.97 -19.00 -8.10
C ALA A 36 12.98 -18.17 -7.28
N ASP A 37 14.19 -17.94 -7.82
CA ASP A 37 15.20 -17.05 -7.25
C ASP A 37 14.96 -15.57 -7.60
N GLY A 38 13.86 -15.27 -8.29
CA GLY A 38 13.43 -13.94 -8.71
C GLY A 38 14.19 -13.36 -9.89
N ARG A 39 15.02 -14.15 -10.63
CA ARG A 39 15.60 -13.70 -11.90
C ARG A 39 14.50 -13.58 -12.95
N LEU A 40 14.54 -12.47 -13.67
CA LEU A 40 13.61 -12.19 -14.75
C LEU A 40 14.30 -12.48 -16.10
N SER A 41 13.53 -13.00 -17.06
CA SER A 41 14.02 -13.28 -18.41
C SER A 41 12.93 -13.12 -19.45
N GLY A 42 13.33 -12.98 -20.73
CA GLY A 42 12.45 -12.80 -21.87
C GLY A 42 12.23 -11.32 -22.24
N ALA A 43 11.65 -11.12 -23.42
CA ALA A 43 11.46 -9.79 -24.01
C ALA A 43 10.66 -8.83 -23.12
N GLY A 44 9.69 -9.35 -22.35
CA GLY A 44 8.93 -8.55 -21.38
C GLY A 44 9.79 -8.04 -20.23
N ALA A 45 10.71 -8.86 -19.71
CA ALA A 45 11.64 -8.44 -18.67
C ALA A 45 12.59 -7.36 -19.18
N GLU A 46 13.16 -7.54 -20.36
CA GLU A 46 14.05 -6.55 -21.00
C GLU A 46 13.35 -5.21 -21.20
N LEU A 47 12.09 -5.24 -21.70
CA LEU A 47 11.27 -4.04 -21.89
C LEU A 47 11.05 -3.28 -20.57
N LEU A 48 10.63 -3.98 -19.50
CA LEU A 48 10.34 -3.38 -18.21
C LEU A 48 11.61 -2.82 -17.54
N ILE A 49 12.73 -3.55 -17.61
CA ILE A 49 14.01 -3.10 -17.07
C ILE A 49 14.51 -1.86 -17.81
N ALA A 50 14.42 -1.83 -19.16
CA ALA A 50 14.78 -0.67 -19.94
C ALA A 50 13.92 0.55 -19.58
N ALA A 51 12.60 0.38 -19.52
CA ALA A 51 11.69 1.46 -19.09
C ALA A 51 11.99 1.96 -17.67
N GLY A 52 12.32 1.05 -16.74
CA GLY A 52 12.68 1.41 -15.37
C GLY A 52 14.00 2.20 -15.29
N ARG A 53 14.99 1.86 -16.12
CA ARG A 53 16.27 2.60 -16.16
C ARG A 53 16.10 4.05 -16.58
N GLU A 54 15.13 4.36 -17.41
CA GLU A 54 14.83 5.70 -17.90
C GLU A 54 13.87 6.47 -16.97
N SER A 55 13.19 5.78 -16.06
CA SER A 55 12.14 6.37 -15.23
C SER A 55 12.68 6.91 -13.90
N GLN A 56 12.17 8.07 -13.48
CA GLN A 56 12.33 8.59 -12.11
C GLN A 56 11.45 7.79 -11.14
N PHE A 57 10.20 7.50 -11.51
CA PHE A 57 9.24 6.72 -10.76
C PHE A 57 8.76 5.55 -11.62
N PHE A 58 8.90 4.33 -11.11
CA PHE A 58 8.48 3.13 -11.79
C PHE A 58 7.31 2.48 -11.03
N LEU A 59 6.14 2.44 -11.68
CA LEU A 59 4.90 2.05 -11.05
C LEU A 59 4.48 0.64 -11.50
N ILE A 60 4.19 -0.23 -10.53
CA ILE A 60 3.66 -1.58 -10.75
C ILE A 60 2.24 -1.61 -10.18
N GLY A 61 1.25 -1.79 -11.05
CA GLY A 61 -0.12 -2.09 -10.67
C GLY A 61 -0.30 -3.58 -10.41
N GLU A 62 -0.87 -3.95 -9.27
CA GLU A 62 -1.12 -5.35 -8.92
C GLU A 62 -2.60 -5.69 -8.83
N GLU A 63 -2.91 -6.96 -9.09
CA GLU A 63 -4.09 -7.63 -8.55
C GLU A 63 -3.66 -8.32 -7.26
N HIS A 64 -4.31 -7.97 -6.14
CA HIS A 64 -3.94 -8.51 -4.84
C HIS A 64 -4.11 -10.03 -4.78
N GLY A 65 -3.15 -10.73 -4.16
CA GLY A 65 -3.19 -12.18 -4.00
C GLY A 65 -2.67 -12.99 -5.19
N VAL A 66 -2.16 -12.33 -6.23
CA VAL A 66 -1.47 -13.00 -7.35
C VAL A 66 0.01 -13.17 -7.00
N ALA A 67 0.43 -14.42 -6.74
CA ALA A 67 1.75 -14.77 -6.21
C ALA A 67 2.93 -14.35 -7.11
N GLU A 68 2.71 -14.29 -8.41
CA GLU A 68 3.73 -13.93 -9.40
C GLU A 68 4.11 -12.45 -9.36
N ILE A 69 3.18 -11.59 -8.96
CA ILE A 69 3.42 -10.12 -8.95
C ILE A 69 4.53 -9.74 -7.95
N PRO A 70 4.53 -10.20 -6.69
CA PRO A 70 5.64 -9.97 -5.78
C PRO A 70 6.99 -10.48 -6.29
N LEU A 71 7.01 -11.64 -6.97
CA LEU A 71 8.24 -12.18 -7.57
C LEU A 71 8.79 -11.26 -8.67
N VAL A 72 7.91 -10.79 -9.56
CA VAL A 72 8.27 -9.83 -10.61
C VAL A 72 8.75 -8.52 -10.01
N ALA A 73 8.03 -7.97 -9.02
CA ALA A 73 8.40 -6.73 -8.36
C ALA A 73 9.78 -6.82 -7.68
N ALA A 74 10.06 -7.91 -6.97
CA ALA A 74 11.38 -8.16 -6.36
C ALA A 74 12.49 -8.26 -7.41
N GLY A 75 12.24 -8.98 -8.51
CA GLY A 75 13.17 -9.12 -9.62
C GLY A 75 13.48 -7.78 -10.29
N LEU A 76 12.45 -7.00 -10.62
CA LEU A 76 12.61 -5.66 -11.21
C LEU A 76 13.36 -4.72 -10.27
N PHE A 77 13.03 -4.70 -8.98
CA PHE A 77 13.74 -3.85 -8.02
C PHE A 77 15.22 -4.19 -7.95
N ARG A 78 15.57 -5.49 -7.92
CA ARG A 78 16.97 -5.94 -7.91
C ARG A 78 17.73 -5.50 -9.15
N GLU A 79 17.12 -5.61 -10.34
CA GLU A 79 17.73 -5.14 -11.60
C GLU A 79 17.87 -3.61 -11.66
N LEU A 80 16.97 -2.87 -10.99
CA LEU A 80 16.94 -1.42 -10.99
C LEU A 80 17.73 -0.78 -9.83
N ALA A 81 18.02 -1.51 -8.75
CA ALA A 81 18.80 -1.01 -7.62
C ALA A 81 20.20 -0.45 -8.02
N PRO A 82 20.97 -1.08 -8.94
CA PRO A 82 22.22 -0.50 -9.43
C PRO A 82 22.04 0.83 -10.18
N HIS A 83 20.83 1.11 -10.67
CA HIS A 83 20.45 2.33 -11.38
C HIS A 83 19.85 3.41 -10.48
N GLY A 84 20.04 3.31 -9.16
CA GLY A 84 19.67 4.34 -8.20
C GLY A 84 18.31 4.16 -7.52
N TYR A 85 17.59 3.07 -7.79
CA TYR A 85 16.39 2.75 -7.01
C TYR A 85 16.77 2.33 -5.59
N ARG A 86 16.27 3.05 -4.58
CA ARG A 86 16.58 2.83 -3.17
C ARG A 86 15.33 2.67 -2.30
N HIS A 87 14.16 2.98 -2.85
CA HIS A 87 12.91 3.02 -2.11
C HIS A 87 11.81 2.28 -2.88
N LEU A 88 10.99 1.53 -2.12
CA LEU A 88 9.74 0.94 -2.59
C LEU A 88 8.58 1.58 -1.83
N ALA A 89 7.72 2.27 -2.55
CA ALA A 89 6.47 2.78 -2.00
C ALA A 89 5.39 1.69 -2.05
N ILE A 90 4.70 1.49 -0.94
CA ILE A 90 3.76 0.38 -0.73
C ILE A 90 2.41 0.86 -0.18
N GLU A 91 1.38 0.05 -0.45
CA GLU A 91 -0.01 0.32 -0.11
C GLU A 91 -0.31 -0.04 1.36
N THR A 92 0.30 0.74 2.26
CA THR A 92 0.07 0.68 3.70
C THR A 92 0.48 1.99 4.35
N GLY A 93 0.14 2.19 5.63
CA GLY A 93 0.50 3.40 6.35
C GLY A 93 1.99 3.54 6.64
N ASP A 94 2.42 4.77 6.84
CA ASP A 94 3.80 5.18 7.14
C ASP A 94 4.42 4.39 8.32
N GLY A 95 3.73 4.40 9.45
CA GLY A 95 4.22 3.72 10.67
C GLY A 95 4.38 2.21 10.47
N LEU A 96 3.43 1.58 9.77
CA LEU A 96 3.47 0.16 9.50
C LEU A 96 4.58 -0.20 8.51
N ALA A 97 4.76 0.54 7.42
CA ALA A 97 5.85 0.34 6.48
C ALA A 97 7.21 0.40 7.17
N SER A 98 7.41 1.40 8.04
CA SER A 98 8.62 1.53 8.86
C SER A 98 8.82 0.34 9.81
N ALA A 99 7.74 -0.18 10.39
CA ALA A 99 7.82 -1.35 11.28
C ALA A 99 8.18 -2.63 10.53
N LEU A 100 7.60 -2.84 9.35
CA LEU A 100 7.95 -3.96 8.45
C LEU A 100 9.42 -3.90 8.05
N ASN A 101 9.91 -2.72 7.66
CA ASN A 101 11.33 -2.51 7.33
C ASN A 101 12.24 -2.87 8.50
N ARG A 102 11.93 -2.38 9.70
CA ARG A 102 12.71 -2.72 10.92
C ARG A 102 12.64 -4.20 11.28
N ALA A 103 11.50 -4.86 11.09
CA ALA A 103 11.37 -6.30 11.32
C ALA A 103 12.29 -7.11 10.39
N ILE A 104 12.36 -6.70 9.10
CA ILE A 104 13.25 -7.32 8.12
C ILE A 104 14.73 -7.11 8.49
N LEU A 105 15.11 -5.90 8.92
CA LEU A 105 16.49 -5.60 9.30
C LEU A 105 16.97 -6.33 10.55
N ARG A 106 16.05 -6.64 11.48
CA ARG A 106 16.39 -7.42 12.70
C ARG A 106 16.71 -8.88 12.41
N ASP A 107 16.10 -9.43 11.36
CA ASP A 107 16.26 -10.84 11.01
C ASP A 107 15.99 -11.08 9.53
N ALA A 108 17.07 -11.27 8.77
CA ALA A 108 16.99 -11.57 7.34
C ALA A 108 16.35 -12.94 7.03
N GLY A 109 16.33 -13.87 7.99
CA GLY A 109 15.66 -15.18 7.89
C GLY A 109 14.14 -15.06 7.78
N GLY A 110 13.57 -14.02 8.39
CA GLY A 110 12.14 -13.71 8.32
C GLY A 110 11.34 -14.07 9.57
N ASP A 111 11.92 -14.64 10.61
CA ASP A 111 11.21 -14.98 11.85
C ASP A 111 10.70 -13.74 12.57
N ALA A 112 11.48 -12.65 12.59
CA ALA A 112 11.07 -11.37 13.16
C ALA A 112 9.90 -10.75 12.38
N TYR A 113 9.88 -10.91 11.06
CA TYR A 113 8.76 -10.46 10.22
C TYR A 113 7.48 -11.26 10.53
N LEU A 114 7.58 -12.59 10.61
CA LEU A 114 6.45 -13.46 10.93
C LEU A 114 5.94 -13.22 12.36
N ALA A 115 6.84 -13.00 13.33
CA ALA A 115 6.47 -12.62 14.69
C ALA A 115 5.69 -11.30 14.69
N PHE A 116 6.19 -10.29 13.97
CA PHE A 116 5.50 -9.00 13.83
C PHE A 116 4.08 -9.17 13.26
N LEU A 117 3.90 -9.96 12.21
CA LEU A 117 2.58 -10.21 11.63
C LEU A 117 1.63 -10.91 12.60
N ARG A 118 2.10 -11.89 13.38
CA ARG A 118 1.28 -12.56 14.39
C ARG A 118 0.85 -11.63 15.50
N ASP A 119 1.77 -10.80 16.00
CA ASP A 119 1.52 -9.89 17.11
C ASP A 119 0.58 -8.74 16.75
N HIS A 120 0.52 -8.40 15.45
CA HIS A 120 -0.24 -7.25 14.94
C HIS A 120 -1.30 -7.64 13.89
N PHE A 121 -1.70 -8.92 13.85
CA PHE A 121 -2.77 -9.38 12.95
C PHE A 121 -4.09 -8.60 13.21
N PRO A 122 -4.79 -8.16 12.19
CA PRO A 122 -4.59 -8.25 10.73
C PRO A 122 -3.92 -7.01 10.13
N GLY A 123 -3.09 -6.30 10.86
CA GLY A 123 -2.59 -4.95 10.60
C GLY A 123 -1.81 -4.72 9.29
N ALA A 124 -1.37 -5.77 8.60
CA ALA A 124 -0.64 -5.65 7.34
C ALA A 124 -1.35 -6.43 6.21
N PRO A 125 -2.57 -6.04 5.82
CA PRO A 125 -3.26 -6.65 4.71
C PRO A 125 -2.41 -6.67 3.46
N PHE A 126 -2.33 -7.09 2.45
CA PHE A 126 -1.48 -7.05 1.24
C PHE A 126 0.01 -7.42 1.44
N TYR A 127 0.49 -7.52 2.69
CA TYR A 127 1.90 -7.86 3.02
C TYR A 127 2.01 -9.01 4.03
N ASN A 128 0.93 -9.74 4.26
CA ASN A 128 0.87 -10.90 5.14
C ASN A 128 0.95 -12.25 4.40
N TRP A 129 1.09 -12.23 3.08
CA TRP A 129 1.36 -13.41 2.27
C TRP A 129 2.86 -13.70 2.20
N ARG A 130 3.19 -14.98 2.00
CA ARG A 130 4.59 -15.45 1.96
C ARG A 130 5.40 -14.77 0.84
N GLU A 131 4.79 -14.59 -0.31
CA GLU A 131 5.39 -14.02 -1.52
C GLU A 131 5.67 -12.52 -1.32
N ASP A 132 4.75 -11.77 -0.72
CA ASP A 132 4.96 -10.37 -0.40
C ASP A 132 6.01 -10.17 0.68
N ALA A 133 6.02 -11.01 1.71
CA ALA A 133 7.07 -11.01 2.72
C ALA A 133 8.46 -11.28 2.11
N ALA A 134 8.54 -12.23 1.17
CA ALA A 134 9.78 -12.54 0.45
C ALA A 134 10.21 -11.37 -0.44
N MET A 135 9.28 -10.75 -1.14
CA MET A 135 9.52 -9.54 -1.95
C MET A 135 10.09 -8.41 -1.10
N LEU A 136 9.44 -8.06 0.02
CA LEU A 136 9.91 -6.96 0.87
C LEU A 136 11.33 -7.22 1.40
N ARG A 137 11.65 -8.46 1.82
CA ARG A 137 13.02 -8.82 2.22
C ARG A 137 14.03 -8.66 1.09
N ALA A 138 13.67 -9.15 -0.13
CA ALA A 138 14.54 -9.03 -1.30
C ALA A 138 14.79 -7.56 -1.67
N VAL A 139 13.77 -6.72 -1.61
CA VAL A 139 13.85 -5.28 -1.88
C VAL A 139 14.73 -4.57 -0.85
N VAL A 140 14.52 -4.81 0.45
CA VAL A 140 15.34 -4.22 1.52
C VAL A 140 16.81 -4.63 1.38
N ALA A 141 17.08 -5.91 1.07
CA ALA A 141 18.43 -6.39 0.82
C ALA A 141 19.07 -5.74 -0.41
N ALA A 142 18.36 -5.65 -1.54
CA ALA A 142 18.84 -5.05 -2.77
C ALA A 142 19.11 -3.54 -2.63
N ALA A 143 18.36 -2.85 -1.74
CA ALA A 143 18.57 -1.45 -1.40
C ALA A 143 19.73 -1.23 -0.40
N GLY A 144 20.46 -2.28 -0.01
CA GLY A 144 21.61 -2.20 0.90
C GLY A 144 21.25 -2.27 2.39
N GLY A 145 20.12 -2.81 2.76
CA GLY A 145 19.73 -3.03 4.17
C GLY A 145 19.51 -1.73 4.94
N ARG A 146 18.88 -0.74 4.33
CA ARG A 146 18.61 0.58 4.93
C ARG A 146 17.29 0.57 5.71
N ASP A 147 17.14 1.47 6.65
CA ASP A 147 15.95 1.64 7.48
C ASP A 147 14.82 2.47 6.82
N ASP A 148 15.12 3.11 5.68
CA ASP A 148 14.23 4.00 4.93
C ASP A 148 13.81 3.45 3.55
N VAL A 149 13.90 2.14 3.34
CA VAL A 149 13.60 1.51 2.03
C VAL A 149 12.10 1.51 1.74
N LEU A 150 11.27 1.14 2.72
CA LEU A 150 9.83 1.02 2.54
C LEU A 150 9.13 2.33 2.88
N TRP A 151 8.42 2.91 1.90
CA TRP A 151 7.60 4.10 2.06
C TRP A 151 6.13 3.73 2.13
N GLY A 152 5.51 3.91 3.27
CA GLY A 152 4.08 3.72 3.43
C GLY A 152 3.31 4.96 2.98
N LEU A 153 2.49 4.82 1.93
CA LEU A 153 1.79 5.97 1.38
C LEU A 153 0.32 6.02 1.74
N ASP A 154 -0.25 4.88 2.09
CA ASP A 154 -1.68 4.71 2.21
C ASP A 154 -2.19 4.92 3.64
N TYR A 155 -3.50 4.81 3.81
CA TYR A 155 -4.11 4.72 5.12
C TYR A 155 -3.90 3.33 5.75
N ASP A 156 -4.06 3.24 7.06
CA ASP A 156 -3.92 1.99 7.80
C ASP A 156 -5.25 1.25 7.85
N ILE A 157 -5.44 0.26 6.97
CA ILE A 157 -6.73 -0.41 6.81
C ILE A 157 -7.18 -1.12 8.10
N MET A 158 -6.27 -1.75 8.83
CA MET A 158 -6.55 -2.52 10.05
C MET A 158 -5.40 -2.47 11.06
N ALA A 159 -4.59 -1.41 11.05
CA ALA A 159 -3.39 -1.30 11.88
C ALA A 159 -3.57 -0.44 13.14
N ASP A 160 -4.80 -0.09 13.53
CA ASP A 160 -5.08 0.72 14.72
C ASP A 160 -4.43 0.17 15.99
N ARG A 161 -4.50 -1.14 16.21
CA ARG A 161 -3.90 -1.77 17.39
C ARG A 161 -2.37 -1.65 17.42
N TYR A 162 -1.71 -1.71 16.25
CA TYR A 162 -0.28 -1.42 16.14
C TYR A 162 0.00 0.05 16.41
N ALA A 163 -0.70 0.94 15.72
CA ALA A 163 -0.54 2.40 15.84
C ALA A 163 -0.75 2.89 17.29
N LEU A 164 -1.80 2.40 17.95
CA LEU A 164 -2.11 2.71 19.35
C LEU A 164 -1.03 2.23 20.33
N ARG A 165 -0.51 0.99 20.14
CA ARG A 165 0.59 0.49 20.96
C ARG A 165 1.85 1.31 20.75
N ARG A 166 2.14 1.71 19.51
CA ARG A 166 3.25 2.61 19.24
C ARG A 166 3.09 3.97 19.93
N LEU A 167 1.89 4.57 19.89
CA LEU A 167 1.60 5.79 20.65
C LEU A 167 1.86 5.60 22.14
N ARG A 168 1.34 4.53 22.75
CA ARG A 168 1.61 4.24 24.18
C ARG A 168 3.11 4.20 24.48
N ASP A 169 3.90 3.58 23.60
CA ASP A 169 5.34 3.39 23.81
C ASP A 169 6.14 4.69 23.68
N ILE A 170 5.63 5.66 22.89
CA ILE A 170 6.23 6.98 22.71
C ILE A 170 5.51 8.09 23.49
N ALA A 171 4.63 7.72 24.43
CA ALA A 171 3.87 8.69 25.19
C ALA A 171 4.79 9.65 25.97
N PRO A 172 4.60 10.99 25.82
CA PRO A 172 5.48 11.98 26.44
C PRO A 172 5.32 12.06 27.97
N ASP A 173 4.16 11.64 28.47
CA ASP A 173 3.83 11.70 29.88
C ASP A 173 2.80 10.63 30.30
N PRO A 174 2.50 10.45 31.60
CA PRO A 174 1.52 9.49 32.09
C PRO A 174 0.08 9.73 31.60
N ARG A 175 -0.32 10.98 31.34
CA ARG A 175 -1.67 11.31 30.83
C ARG A 175 -1.85 10.79 29.42
N ALA A 176 -0.88 11.06 28.54
CA ALA A 176 -0.88 10.56 27.17
C ALA A 176 -0.86 9.02 27.13
N ARG A 177 -0.04 8.39 27.98
CA ARG A 177 0.00 6.93 28.12
C ARG A 177 -1.35 6.35 28.53
N ALA A 178 -1.99 6.90 29.55
CA ALA A 178 -3.30 6.45 30.03
C ALA A 178 -4.39 6.62 28.95
N ALA A 179 -4.34 7.72 28.19
CA ALA A 179 -5.24 7.93 27.05
C ALA A 179 -5.05 6.82 25.98
N ALA A 180 -3.80 6.52 25.61
CA ALA A 180 -3.51 5.44 24.67
C ALA A 180 -4.01 4.08 25.18
N GLU A 181 -3.75 3.73 26.44
CA GLU A 181 -4.21 2.49 27.06
C GLU A 181 -5.73 2.37 27.06
N THR A 182 -6.45 3.45 27.31
CA THR A 182 -7.92 3.48 27.23
C THR A 182 -8.41 3.19 25.82
N VAL A 183 -7.79 3.80 24.80
CA VAL A 183 -8.19 3.59 23.42
C VAL A 183 -7.76 2.19 22.93
N ILE A 184 -6.61 1.66 23.37
CA ILE A 184 -6.19 0.28 23.11
C ILE A 184 -7.24 -0.70 23.64
N ALA A 185 -7.70 -0.56 24.89
CA ALA A 185 -8.70 -1.45 25.47
C ALA A 185 -10.00 -1.47 24.65
N ARG A 186 -10.42 -0.31 24.14
CA ARG A 186 -11.59 -0.21 23.23
C ARG A 186 -11.34 -0.90 21.90
N ALA A 187 -10.16 -0.69 21.29
CA ALA A 187 -9.79 -1.29 20.02
C ALA A 187 -9.69 -2.82 20.14
N ASP A 188 -9.09 -3.34 21.21
CA ASP A 188 -8.97 -4.77 21.46
C ASP A 188 -10.36 -5.42 21.69
N SER A 189 -11.26 -4.75 22.42
CA SER A 189 -12.64 -5.20 22.60
C SER A 189 -13.42 -5.22 21.28
N ALA A 190 -13.33 -4.16 20.49
CA ALA A 190 -13.97 -4.05 19.19
C ALA A 190 -13.45 -5.13 18.22
N PHE A 191 -12.16 -5.38 18.22
CA PHE A 191 -11.54 -6.44 17.43
C PHE A 191 -12.00 -7.85 17.86
N ALA A 192 -12.06 -8.12 19.16
CA ALA A 192 -12.57 -9.39 19.66
C ALA A 192 -14.02 -9.64 19.23
N GLN A 193 -14.88 -8.61 19.27
CA GLN A 193 -16.25 -8.68 18.79
C GLN A 193 -16.32 -8.90 17.27
N ALA A 194 -15.47 -8.20 16.50
CA ALA A 194 -15.37 -8.37 15.05
C ALA A 194 -15.04 -9.82 14.67
N LEU A 195 -14.10 -10.45 15.39
CA LEU A 195 -13.73 -11.85 15.19
C LEU A 195 -14.88 -12.80 15.58
N ALA A 196 -15.49 -12.60 16.74
CA ALA A 196 -16.56 -13.47 17.25
C ALA A 196 -17.80 -13.45 16.34
N THR A 197 -18.08 -12.31 15.71
CA THR A 197 -19.25 -12.11 14.84
C THR A 197 -18.93 -12.20 13.36
N GLN A 198 -17.67 -12.38 12.99
CA GLN A 198 -17.17 -12.32 11.60
C GLN A 198 -17.56 -11.00 10.89
N ASN A 199 -17.68 -9.92 11.65
CA ASN A 199 -18.06 -8.61 11.13
C ASN A 199 -16.89 -7.60 11.24
N PRO A 200 -16.12 -7.38 10.18
CA PRO A 200 -15.01 -6.42 10.18
C PRO A 200 -15.46 -4.97 10.39
N GLY A 201 -16.72 -4.66 10.14
CA GLY A 201 -17.32 -3.35 10.41
C GLY A 201 -17.27 -2.94 11.88
N LEU A 202 -17.03 -3.86 12.81
CA LEU A 202 -16.88 -3.58 14.24
C LEU A 202 -15.45 -3.18 14.61
N ILE A 203 -14.45 -3.37 13.75
CA ILE A 203 -13.08 -2.87 13.99
C ILE A 203 -13.16 -1.36 14.16
N MET A 204 -12.54 -0.86 15.23
CA MET A 204 -12.70 0.54 15.64
C MET A 204 -12.25 1.53 14.54
N MET A 205 -11.15 1.27 13.89
CA MET A 205 -10.63 2.09 12.78
C MET A 205 -11.55 2.04 11.55
N PHE A 206 -12.34 0.96 11.38
CA PHE A 206 -13.24 0.80 10.25
C PHE A 206 -14.62 1.39 10.53
N GLY A 207 -15.30 0.96 11.59
CA GLY A 207 -16.69 1.34 11.89
C GLY A 207 -16.90 2.10 13.19
N GLY A 208 -15.85 2.45 13.95
CA GLY A 208 -15.97 3.23 15.18
C GLY A 208 -16.48 4.66 14.97
N PRO A 209 -16.83 5.40 16.04
CA PRO A 209 -17.17 6.81 15.95
C PRO A 209 -16.10 7.65 15.24
N ARG A 210 -16.52 8.71 14.54
CA ARG A 210 -15.59 9.55 13.76
C ARG A 210 -14.51 10.20 14.63
N ASP A 211 -14.88 10.60 15.84
CA ASP A 211 -14.03 11.27 16.81
C ASP A 211 -13.33 10.32 17.81
N VAL A 212 -13.33 9.01 17.53
CA VAL A 212 -12.81 7.98 18.44
C VAL A 212 -11.36 8.23 18.88
N TYR A 213 -10.57 8.92 18.06
CA TYR A 213 -9.17 9.26 18.34
C TYR A 213 -8.96 10.68 18.88
N ALA A 214 -10.01 11.52 19.00
CA ALA A 214 -9.90 12.87 19.53
C ALA A 214 -9.26 12.92 20.95
N PRO A 215 -9.55 11.99 21.89
CA PRO A 215 -8.90 11.95 23.19
C PRO A 215 -7.37 11.79 23.13
N LEU A 216 -6.86 11.10 22.09
CA LEU A 216 -5.40 10.96 21.89
C LEU A 216 -4.79 12.30 21.49
N ARG A 217 -5.41 13.02 20.55
CA ARG A 217 -4.92 14.32 20.10
C ARG A 217 -4.89 15.32 21.25
N GLU A 218 -5.92 15.32 22.09
CA GLU A 218 -5.99 16.17 23.28
C GLU A 218 -4.92 15.82 24.32
N ALA A 219 -4.73 14.54 24.61
CA ALA A 219 -3.80 14.09 25.64
C ALA A 219 -2.33 14.25 25.24
N TYR A 220 -2.01 13.95 23.96
CA TYR A 220 -0.64 14.07 23.44
C TYR A 220 -0.24 15.49 23.11
N ALA A 221 -1.18 16.35 22.74
CA ALA A 221 -0.93 17.71 22.22
C ALA A 221 0.33 17.74 21.30
N PRO A 222 0.39 16.90 20.28
CA PRO A 222 1.64 16.59 19.60
C PRO A 222 2.15 17.79 18.81
N ALA A 223 3.46 18.00 18.82
CA ALA A 223 4.09 19.00 17.96
C ALA A 223 3.85 18.63 16.47
N PRO A 224 3.53 19.60 15.60
CA PRO A 224 3.30 19.34 14.18
C PRO A 224 4.46 18.58 13.55
N GLY A 225 4.15 17.50 12.80
CA GLY A 225 5.13 16.64 12.13
C GLY A 225 5.92 15.70 13.04
N SER A 226 5.66 15.68 14.36
CA SER A 226 6.22 14.65 15.26
C SER A 226 5.68 13.25 14.90
N GLU A 227 6.34 12.19 15.38
CA GLU A 227 5.86 10.83 15.18
C GLU A 227 4.43 10.64 15.72
N ALA A 228 4.16 11.15 16.93
CA ALA A 228 2.82 11.08 17.52
C ALA A 228 1.77 11.83 16.68
N ASP A 229 2.11 13.01 16.15
CA ASP A 229 1.22 13.76 15.27
C ASP A 229 0.90 13.00 13.99
N ARG A 230 1.92 12.43 13.34
CA ARG A 230 1.71 11.63 12.13
C ARG A 230 0.85 10.39 12.36
N ILE A 231 1.07 9.67 13.46
CA ILE A 231 0.28 8.49 13.80
C ILE A 231 -1.17 8.88 14.05
N ILE A 232 -1.42 9.87 14.92
CA ILE A 232 -2.79 10.30 15.26
C ILE A 232 -3.50 10.83 14.01
N HIS A 233 -2.82 11.67 13.21
CA HIS A 233 -3.37 12.19 11.97
C HIS A 233 -3.74 11.08 10.98
N LEU A 234 -2.88 10.09 10.79
CA LEU A 234 -3.16 8.96 9.90
C LEU A 234 -4.37 8.14 10.38
N MET A 235 -4.49 7.91 11.68
CA MET A 235 -5.64 7.21 12.27
C MET A 235 -6.95 7.98 12.06
N GLU A 236 -6.95 9.30 12.25
CA GLU A 236 -8.09 10.19 11.98
C GLU A 236 -8.48 10.17 10.50
N GLN A 237 -7.51 10.29 9.60
CA GLN A 237 -7.74 10.23 8.16
C GLN A 237 -8.26 8.84 7.72
N THR A 238 -7.68 7.77 8.27
CA THR A 238 -8.15 6.40 7.99
C THR A 238 -9.60 6.23 8.39
N ARG A 239 -9.98 6.73 9.58
CA ARG A 239 -11.36 6.65 10.05
C ARG A 239 -12.33 7.44 9.16
N GLU A 240 -11.92 8.61 8.70
CA GLU A 240 -12.72 9.43 7.77
C GLU A 240 -12.89 8.75 6.41
N ILE A 241 -11.83 8.21 5.83
CA ILE A 241 -11.86 7.46 4.55
C ILE A 241 -12.79 6.26 4.65
N ASN A 242 -12.70 5.49 5.75
CA ASN A 242 -13.56 4.35 5.99
C ASN A 242 -15.04 4.75 6.22
N GLU A 243 -15.31 5.88 6.86
CA GLU A 243 -16.68 6.38 7.02
C GLU A 243 -17.33 6.68 5.67
N TYR A 244 -16.62 7.35 4.76
CA TYR A 244 -17.12 7.57 3.41
C TYR A 244 -17.41 6.26 2.69
N TRP A 245 -16.57 5.25 2.87
CA TRP A 245 -16.78 3.93 2.30
C TRP A 245 -18.05 3.26 2.85
N ILE A 246 -18.19 3.19 4.17
CA ILE A 246 -19.33 2.56 4.86
C ILE A 246 -20.65 3.26 4.53
N THR A 247 -20.63 4.58 4.41
CA THR A 247 -21.80 5.39 4.06
C THR A 247 -22.06 5.46 2.56
N GLN A 248 -21.44 4.58 1.78
CA GLN A 248 -21.59 4.46 0.31
C GLN A 248 -21.19 5.72 -0.47
N GLN A 249 -20.31 6.51 0.08
CA GLN A 249 -19.72 7.69 -0.56
C GLN A 249 -18.34 7.33 -1.16
N GLY A 250 -18.29 6.26 -1.97
CA GLY A 250 -17.05 5.70 -2.51
C GLY A 250 -16.17 6.69 -3.27
N TYR A 251 -16.77 7.66 -3.96
CA TYR A 251 -16.02 8.74 -4.61
C TYR A 251 -15.22 9.58 -3.59
N LEU A 252 -15.85 10.00 -2.49
CA LEU A 252 -15.17 10.79 -1.45
C LEU A 252 -14.11 9.95 -0.74
N SER A 253 -14.40 8.69 -0.43
CA SER A 253 -13.43 7.76 0.13
C SER A 253 -12.16 7.70 -0.73
N ASN A 254 -12.30 7.43 -2.03
CA ASN A 254 -11.17 7.33 -2.95
C ASN A 254 -10.45 8.68 -3.16
N LEU A 255 -11.19 9.80 -3.20
CA LEU A 255 -10.60 11.13 -3.32
C LEU A 255 -9.70 11.46 -2.13
N HIS A 256 -10.19 11.26 -0.90
CA HIS A 256 -9.42 11.50 0.33
C HIS A 256 -8.21 10.57 0.41
N ARG A 257 -8.38 9.29 0.04
CA ARG A 257 -7.29 8.30 -0.01
C ARG A 257 -6.21 8.72 -1.02
N ALA A 258 -6.58 9.10 -2.24
CA ALA A 258 -5.62 9.54 -3.26
C ALA A 258 -4.87 10.81 -2.82
N GLN A 259 -5.55 11.76 -2.17
CA GLN A 259 -4.91 12.95 -1.61
C GLN A 259 -3.95 12.60 -0.47
N LEU A 260 -4.29 11.64 0.39
CA LEU A 260 -3.41 11.14 1.43
C LEU A 260 -2.14 10.52 0.83
N ASN A 261 -2.30 9.59 -0.12
CA ASN A 261 -1.19 8.93 -0.79
C ASN A 261 -0.23 9.94 -1.43
N LYS A 262 -0.78 10.95 -2.10
CA LYS A 262 0.02 12.03 -2.70
C LYS A 262 0.78 12.84 -1.64
N ARG A 263 0.14 13.23 -0.53
CA ARG A 263 0.81 13.98 0.56
C ARG A 263 1.94 13.16 1.18
N GLN A 264 1.71 11.88 1.45
CA GLN A 264 2.73 10.97 2.00
C GLN A 264 3.91 10.82 1.03
N PHE A 265 3.63 10.57 -0.25
CA PHE A 265 4.67 10.48 -1.27
C PHE A 265 5.52 11.74 -1.35
N MET A 266 4.89 12.92 -1.39
CA MET A 266 5.60 14.20 -1.44
C MET A 266 6.45 14.44 -0.21
N ARG A 267 5.98 14.06 0.98
CA ARG A 267 6.76 14.15 2.22
C ARG A 267 8.03 13.30 2.13
N TYR A 268 7.91 12.03 1.79
CA TYR A 268 9.05 11.14 1.61
C TYR A 268 10.04 11.62 0.55
N LEU A 269 9.51 12.14 -0.57
CA LEU A 269 10.32 12.67 -1.66
C LEU A 269 11.17 13.87 -1.20
N VAL A 270 10.57 14.81 -0.47
CA VAL A 270 11.25 15.98 0.09
C VAL A 270 12.30 15.55 1.12
N GLU A 271 11.94 14.70 2.09
CA GLU A 271 12.85 14.17 3.10
C GLU A 271 14.06 13.43 2.48
N ALA A 272 13.83 12.62 1.44
CA ALA A 272 14.92 11.92 0.75
C ALA A 272 15.82 12.89 -0.01
N ARG A 273 15.25 13.88 -0.69
CA ARG A 273 16.01 14.92 -1.39
C ARG A 273 16.85 15.76 -0.43
N GLU A 274 16.30 16.14 0.72
CA GLU A 274 17.04 16.92 1.73
C GLU A 274 18.24 16.14 2.29
N ARG A 275 18.11 14.82 2.44
CA ARG A 275 19.20 13.96 2.93
C ARG A 275 20.31 13.75 1.90
N THR A 276 19.97 13.66 0.61
CA THR A 276 20.91 13.24 -0.44
C THR A 276 21.34 14.37 -1.38
N GLY A 277 20.61 15.48 -1.40
CA GLY A 277 20.78 16.55 -2.39
C GLY A 277 20.15 16.25 -3.76
N GLU A 278 19.66 15.02 -3.98
CA GLU A 278 19.13 14.56 -5.26
C GLU A 278 17.72 14.01 -5.13
N LEU A 279 16.94 14.08 -6.21
CA LEU A 279 15.64 13.43 -6.26
C LEU A 279 15.84 11.90 -6.34
N PRO A 280 15.25 11.12 -5.42
CA PRO A 280 15.39 9.67 -5.42
C PRO A 280 14.62 9.03 -6.59
N ARG A 281 15.11 7.88 -7.06
CA ARG A 281 14.32 6.96 -7.88
C ARG A 281 13.54 6.05 -6.98
N VAL A 282 12.22 5.94 -7.25
CA VAL A 282 11.29 5.18 -6.41
C VAL A 282 10.50 4.19 -7.26
N MET A 283 10.44 2.95 -6.81
CA MET A 283 9.47 1.99 -7.33
C MET A 283 8.20 2.06 -6.47
N LEU A 284 7.03 1.96 -7.10
CA LEU A 284 5.74 1.93 -6.41
C LEU A 284 5.03 0.62 -6.74
N LYS A 285 4.46 -0.07 -5.73
CA LYS A 285 3.63 -1.28 -5.88
C LYS A 285 2.31 -1.07 -5.15
N PHE A 286 1.24 -0.99 -5.90
CA PHE A 286 -0.13 -0.72 -5.42
C PHE A 286 -1.15 -1.52 -6.23
N GLY A 287 -2.36 -1.66 -5.72
CA GLY A 287 -3.48 -2.14 -6.51
C GLY A 287 -3.58 -1.38 -7.84
N TRP A 288 -3.74 -2.10 -8.94
CA TRP A 288 -3.64 -1.55 -10.30
C TRP A 288 -4.55 -0.34 -10.54
N ALA A 289 -5.69 -0.31 -9.86
CA ALA A 289 -6.65 0.79 -9.99
C ALA A 289 -6.09 2.14 -9.50
N HIS A 290 -5.10 2.13 -8.60
CA HIS A 290 -4.42 3.34 -8.12
C HIS A 290 -3.23 3.75 -9.01
N MET A 291 -2.78 2.88 -9.92
CA MET A 291 -1.60 3.10 -10.76
C MET A 291 -1.95 3.48 -12.20
N THR A 292 -3.23 3.46 -12.57
CA THR A 292 -3.70 3.85 -13.91
C THR A 292 -3.78 5.36 -14.06
N ARG A 293 -3.45 5.84 -15.26
CA ARG A 293 -3.66 7.25 -15.63
C ARG A 293 -5.11 7.50 -16.02
N GLY A 294 -5.64 8.65 -15.61
CA GLY A 294 -7.00 9.05 -15.96
C GLY A 294 -8.04 8.62 -14.92
N ARG A 295 -9.31 8.71 -15.28
CA ARG A 295 -10.41 8.40 -14.37
C ARG A 295 -10.79 6.93 -14.46
N THR A 296 -10.81 6.27 -13.33
CA THR A 296 -11.38 4.92 -13.14
C THR A 296 -12.44 4.98 -12.05
N TYR A 297 -13.13 3.86 -11.77
CA TYR A 297 -14.11 3.79 -10.68
C TYR A 297 -13.48 3.94 -9.29
N THR A 298 -12.17 3.72 -9.16
CA THR A 298 -11.42 3.88 -7.91
C THR A 298 -10.46 5.06 -7.94
N ASN A 299 -10.23 5.65 -9.12
CA ASN A 299 -9.27 6.71 -9.35
C ASN A 299 -9.99 7.95 -9.86
N VAL A 300 -9.86 9.05 -9.14
CA VAL A 300 -10.56 10.32 -9.42
C VAL A 300 -9.67 11.34 -10.16
N PHE A 301 -8.45 10.94 -10.53
CA PHE A 301 -7.49 11.81 -11.23
C PHE A 301 -7.03 11.25 -12.56
#